data_25d7bf872497321ea4fe08bf04d5a80e
#
_entry.id   25d7bf872497321ea4fe08bf04d5a80e
#
_cell.length_a   1.000
_cell.length_b   1.000
_cell.length_c   1.000
_cell.angle_alpha   90.00
_cell.angle_beta   90.00
_cell.angle_gamma   90.00
#
_symmetry.space_group_name_H-M   'P 1'
#
loop_
_entity.id
_entity.type
_entity.pdbx_description
1 polymer ?
#
loop_
_entity_poly.entity_id
_entity_poly.type
_entity_poly.pdbx_seq_one_letter_code
_entity_poly.pdbx_strand_id
1 'polypeptide(L)'
;MTYYAHISADGLRRQTVAEHLEGTASLCREFAAAFDAGEYGELAGLAHDLGKCTEGFQDRLLRGGPKVDHATAGALFCDKRNSFAAVCVAGHHTGLPDVGNWKVDRPSDSTFCGKMKRGTERHDLEQCGESGVAFPPLSRPVPPIKSNLQASFWTRMLYSCLVDADFLDTEAFMNGD
;
A
#
# COMPACT_ATOMS: atom_id res chain seq x y z
N MET A 1 -19.73 5.94 -2.00
CA MET A 1 -19.08 7.15 -2.55
C MET A 1 -18.00 6.70 -3.52
N THR A 2 -17.70 7.43 -4.61
CA THR A 2 -16.62 7.02 -5.53
C THR A 2 -15.36 7.80 -5.18
N TYR A 3 -14.27 7.10 -4.89
CA TYR A 3 -12.97 7.68 -4.59
C TYR A 3 -12.03 7.51 -5.79
N TYR A 4 -11.25 8.53 -6.12
CA TYR A 4 -10.33 8.54 -7.26
C TYR A 4 -8.88 8.43 -6.80
N ALA A 5 -8.11 7.58 -7.48
CA ALA A 5 -6.68 7.42 -7.26
C ALA A 5 -5.87 8.38 -8.13
N HIS A 6 -6.26 8.51 -9.39
CA HIS A 6 -5.56 9.31 -10.40
C HIS A 6 -6.51 10.08 -11.29
N ILE A 7 -6.00 11.19 -11.86
CA ILE A 7 -6.65 11.99 -12.91
C ILE A 7 -5.62 12.17 -14.02
N SER A 8 -5.99 11.90 -15.27
CA SER A 8 -5.12 12.12 -16.42
C SER A 8 -4.70 13.60 -16.55
N ALA A 9 -3.57 13.86 -17.21
CA ALA A 9 -3.02 15.21 -17.34
C ALA A 9 -3.98 16.21 -18.02
N ASP A 10 -4.85 15.72 -18.91
CA ASP A 10 -5.89 16.50 -19.58
C ASP A 10 -7.18 16.68 -18.73
N GLY A 11 -7.27 15.99 -17.57
CA GLY A 11 -8.43 16.02 -16.68
C GLY A 11 -9.64 15.22 -17.16
N LEU A 12 -9.56 14.53 -18.29
CA LEU A 12 -10.70 13.87 -18.93
C LEU A 12 -10.96 12.46 -18.39
N ARG A 13 -9.90 11.77 -17.94
CA ARG A 13 -9.99 10.41 -17.39
C ARG A 13 -9.74 10.42 -15.89
N ARG A 14 -10.42 9.55 -15.19
CA ARG A 14 -10.28 9.36 -13.75
C ARG A 14 -10.22 7.87 -13.46
N GLN A 15 -9.19 7.43 -12.74
CA GLN A 15 -9.09 6.08 -12.23
C GLN A 15 -9.63 6.07 -10.80
N THR A 16 -10.53 5.15 -10.50
CA THR A 16 -11.00 4.96 -9.13
C THR A 16 -9.94 4.31 -8.27
N VAL A 17 -10.05 4.46 -6.94
CA VAL A 17 -9.16 3.77 -6.00
C VAL A 17 -9.27 2.26 -6.15
N ALA A 18 -10.49 1.73 -6.33
CA ALA A 18 -10.70 0.29 -6.52
C ALA A 18 -9.99 -0.23 -7.78
N GLU A 19 -10.17 0.42 -8.93
CA GLU A 19 -9.50 0.03 -10.19
C GLU A 19 -7.97 0.02 -10.04
N HIS A 20 -7.40 1.06 -9.43
CA HIS A 20 -5.95 1.15 -9.19
C HIS A 20 -5.44 0.05 -8.25
N LEU A 21 -6.13 -0.17 -7.13
CA LEU A 21 -5.73 -1.20 -6.16
C LEU A 21 -5.82 -2.61 -6.75
N GLU A 22 -6.88 -2.91 -7.52
CA GLU A 22 -7.06 -4.21 -8.17
C GLU A 22 -6.04 -4.43 -9.29
N GLY A 23 -5.77 -3.41 -10.11
CA GLY A 23 -4.74 -3.44 -11.16
C GLY A 23 -3.35 -3.69 -10.59
N THR A 24 -2.94 -2.87 -9.61
CA THR A 24 -1.67 -3.04 -8.90
C THR A 24 -1.57 -4.40 -8.21
N ALA A 25 -2.65 -4.88 -7.59
CA ALA A 25 -2.65 -6.18 -6.92
C ALA A 25 -2.46 -7.35 -7.88
N SER A 26 -3.10 -7.29 -9.05
CA SER A 26 -2.95 -8.31 -10.09
C SER A 26 -1.51 -8.41 -10.58
N LEU A 27 -0.88 -7.29 -10.91
CA LEU A 27 0.52 -7.23 -11.35
C LEU A 27 1.47 -7.68 -10.23
N CYS A 28 1.30 -7.17 -9.02
CA CYS A 28 2.15 -7.50 -7.89
C CYS A 28 2.06 -9.00 -7.52
N ARG A 29 0.87 -9.59 -7.60
CA ARG A 29 0.66 -11.03 -7.45
C ARG A 29 1.44 -11.82 -8.48
N GLU A 30 1.35 -11.44 -9.76
CA GLU A 30 2.07 -12.08 -10.86
C GLU A 30 3.58 -12.03 -10.63
N PHE A 31 4.14 -10.85 -10.36
CA PHE A 31 5.58 -10.68 -10.13
C PHE A 31 6.07 -11.46 -8.91
N ALA A 32 5.33 -11.41 -7.81
CA ALA A 32 5.69 -12.10 -6.58
C ALA A 32 5.49 -13.63 -6.65
N ALA A 33 4.73 -14.14 -7.61
CA ALA A 33 4.57 -15.58 -7.80
C ALA A 33 5.89 -16.30 -8.13
N ALA A 34 6.87 -15.60 -8.71
CA ALA A 34 8.19 -16.14 -9.03
C ALA A 34 8.97 -16.66 -7.80
N PHE A 35 8.59 -16.25 -6.57
CA PHE A 35 9.19 -16.71 -5.32
C PHE A 35 8.15 -17.10 -4.26
N ASP A 36 7.03 -17.69 -4.72
CA ASP A 36 5.91 -18.18 -3.89
C ASP A 36 5.29 -17.11 -2.98
N ALA A 37 5.33 -15.85 -3.40
CA ALA A 37 4.82 -14.71 -2.63
C ALA A 37 3.57 -14.04 -3.25
N GLY A 38 2.89 -14.69 -4.22
CA GLY A 38 1.77 -14.08 -4.94
C GLY A 38 0.66 -13.55 -4.05
N GLU A 39 0.24 -14.30 -3.01
CA GLU A 39 -0.80 -13.83 -2.07
C GLU A 39 -0.37 -12.60 -1.27
N TYR A 40 0.90 -12.49 -0.93
CA TYR A 40 1.45 -11.32 -0.22
C TYR A 40 1.58 -10.13 -1.15
N GLY A 41 1.90 -10.37 -2.43
CA GLY A 41 1.90 -9.34 -3.47
C GLY A 41 0.49 -8.79 -3.69
N GLU A 42 -0.51 -9.66 -3.81
CA GLU A 42 -1.91 -9.27 -3.91
C GLU A 42 -2.35 -8.43 -2.71
N LEU A 43 -2.05 -8.90 -1.48
CA LEU A 43 -2.36 -8.15 -0.26
C LEU A 43 -1.70 -6.76 -0.25
N ALA A 44 -0.42 -6.67 -0.62
CA ALA A 44 0.31 -5.41 -0.64
C ALA A 44 -0.28 -4.46 -1.70
N GLY A 45 -0.57 -4.95 -2.91
CA GLY A 45 -1.18 -4.18 -3.98
C GLY A 45 -2.57 -3.66 -3.63
N LEU A 46 -3.45 -4.50 -3.03
CA LEU A 46 -4.78 -4.08 -2.59
C LEU A 46 -4.76 -3.04 -1.47
N ALA A 47 -3.68 -2.95 -0.70
CA ALA A 47 -3.63 -2.11 0.48
C ALA A 47 -2.79 -0.84 0.33
N HIS A 48 -1.84 -0.79 -0.63
CA HIS A 48 -0.79 0.25 -0.63
C HIS A 48 -1.36 1.67 -0.60
N ASP A 49 -2.41 1.91 -1.33
CA ASP A 49 -3.03 3.21 -1.53
C ASP A 49 -4.47 3.32 -0.97
N LEU A 50 -4.85 2.45 -0.02
CA LEU A 50 -6.14 2.53 0.67
C LEU A 50 -6.44 3.92 1.25
N GLY A 51 -5.41 4.62 1.73
CA GLY A 51 -5.56 5.97 2.27
C GLY A 51 -5.96 7.01 1.22
N LYS A 52 -5.94 6.69 -0.07
CA LYS A 52 -6.52 7.54 -1.12
C LYS A 52 -8.05 7.67 -1.00
N CYS A 53 -8.73 6.78 -0.27
CA CYS A 53 -10.16 6.92 0.04
C CYS A 53 -10.47 8.02 1.06
N THR A 54 -9.48 8.59 1.73
CA THR A 54 -9.71 9.61 2.75
C THR A 54 -10.15 10.94 2.14
N GLU A 55 -10.98 11.68 2.87
CA GLU A 55 -11.45 13.00 2.46
C GLU A 55 -10.28 13.96 2.18
N GLY A 56 -9.24 13.92 3.03
CA GLY A 56 -8.04 14.75 2.86
C GLY A 56 -7.30 14.47 1.56
N PHE A 57 -7.20 13.19 1.15
CA PHE A 57 -6.58 12.85 -0.13
C PHE A 57 -7.47 13.28 -1.32
N GLN A 58 -8.78 13.07 -1.25
CA GLN A 58 -9.71 13.47 -2.31
C GLN A 58 -9.74 15.00 -2.46
N ASP A 59 -9.67 15.75 -1.35
CA ASP A 59 -9.55 17.20 -1.39
C ASP A 59 -8.26 17.65 -2.10
N ARG A 60 -7.14 17.01 -1.77
CA ARG A 60 -5.87 17.27 -2.46
C ARG A 60 -5.95 16.98 -3.95
N LEU A 61 -6.51 15.83 -4.35
CA LEU A 61 -6.57 15.39 -5.74
C LEU A 61 -7.49 16.28 -6.58
N LEU A 62 -8.65 16.65 -6.04
CA LEU A 62 -9.72 17.32 -6.78
C LEU A 62 -9.64 18.86 -6.66
N ARG A 63 -9.09 19.39 -5.59
CA ARG A 63 -9.10 20.83 -5.27
C ARG A 63 -7.72 21.41 -4.95
N GLY A 64 -6.65 20.60 -5.01
CA GLY A 64 -5.29 21.07 -4.73
C GLY A 64 -4.99 21.26 -3.24
N GLY A 65 -5.64 20.51 -2.36
CA GLY A 65 -5.41 20.54 -0.92
C GLY A 65 -3.96 20.16 -0.51
N PRO A 66 -3.64 20.21 0.78
CA PRO A 66 -2.30 19.92 1.30
C PRO A 66 -1.91 18.45 1.07
N LYS A 67 -0.60 18.17 1.11
CA LYS A 67 -0.08 16.81 1.04
C LYS A 67 -0.49 16.02 2.29
N VAL A 68 -1.05 14.83 2.10
CA VAL A 68 -1.48 13.91 3.17
C VAL A 68 -0.75 12.58 3.06
N ASP A 69 -0.56 11.91 4.20
CA ASP A 69 -0.05 10.53 4.26
C ASP A 69 -1.20 9.58 3.95
N HIS A 70 -1.10 8.85 2.85
CA HIS A 70 -2.10 7.84 2.44
C HIS A 70 -1.57 6.40 2.55
N ALA A 71 -0.26 6.23 2.76
CA ALA A 71 0.35 4.91 2.89
C ALA A 71 0.11 4.27 4.27
N THR A 72 0.03 5.09 5.34
CA THR A 72 -0.10 4.58 6.72
C THR A 72 -1.40 3.80 6.92
N ALA A 73 -2.52 4.24 6.36
CA ALA A 73 -3.80 3.54 6.47
C ALA A 73 -3.72 2.11 5.90
N GLY A 74 -3.15 1.95 4.71
CA GLY A 74 -2.93 0.65 4.10
C GLY A 74 -1.95 -0.23 4.88
N ALA A 75 -0.87 0.35 5.41
CA ALA A 75 0.10 -0.37 6.25
C ALA A 75 -0.55 -0.92 7.53
N LEU A 76 -1.38 -0.13 8.22
CA LEU A 76 -2.14 -0.55 9.40
C LEU A 76 -3.12 -1.68 9.08
N PHE A 77 -3.72 -1.64 7.89
CA PHE A 77 -4.61 -2.68 7.42
C PHE A 77 -3.85 -3.99 7.13
N CYS A 78 -2.68 -3.90 6.48
CA CYS A 78 -1.81 -5.03 6.19
C CYS A 78 -1.24 -5.67 7.46
N ASP A 79 -0.83 -4.89 8.45
CA ASP A 79 -0.12 -5.39 9.63
C ASP A 79 -0.97 -6.40 10.44
N LYS A 80 -2.27 -6.25 10.41
CA LYS A 80 -3.22 -7.22 11.01
C LYS A 80 -3.20 -8.58 10.29
N ARG A 81 -2.62 -8.68 9.10
CA ARG A 81 -2.58 -9.87 8.24
C ARG A 81 -1.16 -10.37 8.02
N ASN A 82 -0.27 -9.46 7.65
CA ASN A 82 1.12 -9.76 7.38
C ASN A 82 2.00 -8.51 7.54
N SER A 83 2.92 -8.53 8.51
CA SER A 83 3.81 -7.40 8.80
C SER A 83 4.83 -7.13 7.70
N PHE A 84 5.23 -8.13 6.89
CA PHE A 84 6.15 -7.91 5.78
C PHE A 84 5.48 -7.08 4.66
N ALA A 85 4.23 -7.42 4.31
CA ALA A 85 3.45 -6.62 3.38
C ALA A 85 3.22 -5.20 3.94
N ALA A 86 2.96 -5.08 5.25
CA ALA A 86 2.80 -3.77 5.89
C ALA A 86 4.04 -2.88 5.77
N VAL A 87 5.24 -3.44 5.95
CA VAL A 87 6.50 -2.70 5.78
C VAL A 87 6.67 -2.23 4.34
N CYS A 88 6.35 -3.07 3.35
CA CYS A 88 6.39 -2.70 1.93
C CYS A 88 5.41 -1.55 1.63
N VAL A 89 4.17 -1.67 2.08
CA VAL A 89 3.14 -0.63 1.94
C VAL A 89 3.54 0.67 2.63
N ALA A 90 4.09 0.59 3.85
CA ALA A 90 4.53 1.79 4.57
C ALA A 90 5.62 2.58 3.83
N GLY A 91 6.41 1.90 2.99
CA GLY A 91 7.58 2.46 2.31
C GLY A 91 7.41 2.77 0.83
N HIS A 92 6.31 2.39 0.16
CA HIS A 92 6.23 2.36 -1.31
C HIS A 92 6.54 3.70 -1.99
N HIS A 93 6.33 4.83 -1.34
CA HIS A 93 6.71 6.16 -1.86
C HIS A 93 8.06 6.70 -1.36
N THR A 94 8.61 6.14 -0.27
CA THR A 94 9.77 6.74 0.41
C THR A 94 10.98 5.83 0.53
N GLY A 95 10.85 4.58 0.08
CA GLY A 95 11.81 3.52 0.31
C GLY A 95 11.47 2.69 1.55
N LEU A 96 11.96 1.45 1.58
CA LEU A 96 11.75 0.57 2.74
C LEU A 96 12.30 1.23 4.01
N PRO A 97 11.46 1.46 5.04
CA PRO A 97 11.91 2.04 6.29
C PRO A 97 12.71 1.01 7.10
N ASP A 98 13.59 1.49 7.97
CA ASP A 98 14.08 0.66 9.08
C ASP A 98 12.89 0.24 9.94
N VAL A 99 12.89 -1.03 10.39
CA VAL A 99 11.78 -1.56 11.19
C VAL A 99 11.62 -0.78 12.49
N GLY A 100 12.72 -0.42 13.12
CA GLY A 100 12.71 0.26 14.40
C GLY A 100 12.41 -0.65 15.58
N ASN A 101 11.97 -0.06 16.69
CA ASN A 101 11.73 -0.77 17.95
C ASN A 101 10.45 -0.29 18.62
N TRP A 102 9.49 -1.20 18.79
CA TRP A 102 8.19 -0.93 19.43
C TRP A 102 8.27 -0.35 20.85
N LYS A 103 9.35 -0.61 21.59
CA LYS A 103 9.49 -0.10 22.97
C LYS A 103 10.08 1.30 23.04
N VAL A 104 10.91 1.68 22.07
CA VAL A 104 11.74 2.89 22.12
C VAL A 104 11.23 3.97 21.17
N ASP A 105 10.85 3.60 19.95
CA ASP A 105 10.48 4.56 18.90
C ASP A 105 9.24 5.38 19.27
N ARG A 106 9.24 6.62 18.84
CA ARG A 106 8.14 7.59 19.02
C ARG A 106 7.34 7.72 17.72
N PRO A 107 6.11 8.23 17.77
CA PRO A 107 5.33 8.52 16.57
C PRO A 107 6.02 9.46 15.57
N SER A 108 6.95 10.29 16.03
CA SER A 108 7.75 11.21 15.19
C SER A 108 8.89 10.54 14.43
N ASP A 109 9.27 9.31 14.80
CA ASP A 109 10.42 8.63 14.18
C ASP A 109 10.06 8.14 12.77
N SER A 110 11.05 8.13 11.87
CA SER A 110 10.89 7.73 10.46
C SER A 110 10.88 6.21 10.25
N THR A 111 11.01 5.42 11.32
CA THR A 111 10.95 3.97 11.29
C THR A 111 9.55 3.43 11.03
N PHE A 112 9.43 2.17 10.63
CA PHE A 112 8.14 1.50 10.51
C PHE A 112 7.38 1.54 11.84
N CYS A 113 8.02 1.18 12.97
CA CYS A 113 7.38 1.25 14.30
C CYS A 113 6.89 2.65 14.64
N GLY A 114 7.68 3.69 14.34
CA GLY A 114 7.28 5.10 14.55
C GLY A 114 6.05 5.47 13.70
N LYS A 115 6.07 5.11 12.41
CA LYS A 115 4.95 5.34 11.49
C LYS A 115 3.67 4.65 11.96
N MET A 116 3.76 3.38 12.37
CA MET A 116 2.62 2.61 12.86
C MET A 116 2.06 3.16 14.18
N LYS A 117 2.92 3.68 15.08
CA LYS A 117 2.49 4.35 16.32
C LYS A 117 1.82 5.70 16.06
N ARG A 118 2.24 6.43 15.04
CA ARG A 118 1.57 7.66 14.63
C ARG A 118 0.16 7.36 14.16
N GLY A 119 0.00 6.25 13.42
CA GLY A 119 -1.30 5.80 12.96
C GLY A 119 -1.96 6.77 11.96
N THR A 120 -3.25 6.65 11.86
CA THR A 120 -4.15 7.54 11.11
C THR A 120 -5.45 7.70 11.89
N GLU A 121 -6.22 8.73 11.57
CA GLU A 121 -7.48 9.00 12.25
C GLU A 121 -8.49 7.85 12.05
N ARG A 122 -9.34 7.62 13.06
CA ARG A 122 -10.35 6.56 13.01
C ARG A 122 -11.30 6.74 11.83
N HIS A 123 -11.72 7.97 11.56
CA HIS A 123 -12.59 8.30 10.43
C HIS A 123 -11.97 7.91 9.09
N ASP A 124 -10.69 8.17 8.90
CA ASP A 124 -9.95 7.78 7.70
C ASP A 124 -9.91 6.26 7.52
N LEU A 125 -9.75 5.49 8.61
CA LEU A 125 -9.80 4.03 8.54
C LEU A 125 -11.20 3.50 8.17
N GLU A 126 -12.26 4.16 8.64
CA GLU A 126 -13.65 3.82 8.28
C GLU A 126 -13.88 4.08 6.78
N GLN A 127 -13.42 5.21 6.24
CA GLN A 127 -13.49 5.51 4.80
C GLN A 127 -12.68 4.51 3.95
N CYS A 128 -11.50 4.09 4.41
CA CYS A 128 -10.74 3.04 3.74
C CYS A 128 -11.51 1.71 3.65
N GLY A 129 -12.31 1.39 4.67
CA GLY A 129 -13.20 0.23 4.67
C GLY A 129 -14.33 0.31 3.61
N GLU A 130 -14.67 1.50 3.15
CA GLU A 130 -15.68 1.75 2.10
C GLU A 130 -15.09 1.74 0.68
N SER A 131 -13.83 1.37 0.52
CA SER A 131 -13.14 1.33 -0.78
C SER A 131 -13.82 0.45 -1.83
N GLY A 132 -14.63 -0.51 -1.40
CA GLY A 132 -15.25 -1.51 -2.27
C GLY A 132 -14.33 -2.69 -2.62
N VAL A 133 -13.08 -2.67 -2.16
CA VAL A 133 -12.07 -3.69 -2.45
C VAL A 133 -12.20 -4.88 -1.51
N ALA A 134 -12.24 -6.09 -2.08
CA ALA A 134 -12.26 -7.34 -1.31
C ALA A 134 -10.84 -7.83 -1.04
N PHE A 135 -10.56 -8.21 0.20
CA PHE A 135 -9.26 -8.73 0.62
C PHE A 135 -9.34 -10.24 0.84
N PRO A 136 -8.77 -11.07 -0.05
CA PRO A 136 -8.76 -12.51 0.11
C PRO A 136 -7.95 -12.91 1.37
N PRO A 137 -8.31 -14.04 2.02
CA PRO A 137 -7.52 -14.58 3.10
C PRO A 137 -6.19 -15.11 2.56
N LEU A 138 -5.12 -14.95 3.35
CA LEU A 138 -3.83 -15.59 3.05
C LEU A 138 -3.92 -17.08 3.40
N SER A 139 -3.48 -17.95 2.49
CA SER A 139 -3.35 -19.40 2.76
C SER A 139 -2.23 -19.66 3.78
N ARG A 140 -1.21 -18.82 3.78
CA ARG A 140 -0.09 -18.84 4.73
C ARG A 140 0.12 -17.46 5.33
N PRO A 141 -0.33 -17.19 6.56
CA PRO A 141 -0.14 -15.88 7.19
C PRO A 141 1.33 -15.49 7.41
N VAL A 142 2.22 -16.50 7.52
CA VAL A 142 3.66 -16.30 7.71
C VAL A 142 4.41 -16.90 6.53
N PRO A 143 5.23 -16.12 5.81
CA PRO A 143 6.05 -16.65 4.72
C PRO A 143 7.10 -17.64 5.25
N PRO A 144 7.62 -18.57 4.42
CA PRO A 144 8.53 -19.62 4.83
C PRO A 144 9.97 -19.09 5.05
N ILE A 145 10.11 -18.14 5.96
CA ILE A 145 11.37 -17.45 6.28
C ILE A 145 12.01 -18.09 7.50
N LYS A 146 13.31 -18.43 7.40
CA LYS A 146 14.06 -19.13 8.46
C LYS A 146 15.18 -18.28 9.10
N SER A 147 15.46 -17.09 8.56
CA SER A 147 16.52 -16.22 9.08
C SER A 147 16.23 -14.75 8.78
N ASN A 148 16.88 -13.85 9.54
CA ASN A 148 16.78 -12.41 9.31
C ASN A 148 17.27 -11.99 7.92
N LEU A 149 18.29 -12.67 7.39
CA LEU A 149 18.79 -12.41 6.04
C LEU A 149 17.73 -12.77 4.99
N GLN A 150 17.10 -13.93 5.14
CA GLN A 150 15.98 -14.33 4.26
C GLN A 150 14.81 -13.35 4.38
N ALA A 151 14.47 -12.93 5.59
CA ALA A 151 13.42 -11.93 5.82
C ALA A 151 13.71 -10.63 5.08
N SER A 152 14.93 -10.11 5.23
CA SER A 152 15.36 -8.87 4.58
C SER A 152 15.33 -8.98 3.06
N PHE A 153 15.82 -10.09 2.50
CA PHE A 153 15.84 -10.31 1.06
C PHE A 153 14.40 -10.47 0.51
N TRP A 154 13.60 -11.30 1.16
CA TRP A 154 12.22 -11.56 0.77
C TRP A 154 11.37 -10.27 0.79
N THR A 155 11.52 -9.44 1.83
CA THR A 155 10.83 -8.15 1.93
C THR A 155 11.22 -7.21 0.80
N ARG A 156 12.52 -7.15 0.44
CA ARG A 156 12.99 -6.33 -0.68
C ARG A 156 12.44 -6.78 -2.02
N MET A 157 12.36 -8.10 -2.23
CA MET A 157 11.75 -8.66 -3.44
C MET A 157 10.27 -8.29 -3.53
N LEU A 158 9.52 -8.48 -2.43
CA LEU A 158 8.10 -8.11 -2.39
C LEU A 158 7.90 -6.60 -2.60
N TYR A 159 8.76 -5.79 -2.00
CA TYR A 159 8.75 -4.34 -2.16
C TYR A 159 8.99 -3.92 -3.62
N SER A 160 9.98 -4.52 -4.30
CA SER A 160 10.20 -4.26 -5.73
C SER A 160 8.98 -4.61 -6.56
N CYS A 161 8.36 -5.78 -6.32
CA CYS A 161 7.13 -6.17 -7.02
C CYS A 161 6.01 -5.14 -6.82
N LEU A 162 5.86 -4.62 -5.60
CA LEU A 162 4.83 -3.61 -5.31
C LEU A 162 5.09 -2.30 -6.06
N VAL A 163 6.33 -1.79 -5.98
CA VAL A 163 6.68 -0.51 -6.60
C VAL A 163 6.59 -0.58 -8.13
N ASP A 164 7.05 -1.69 -8.72
CA ASP A 164 6.96 -1.90 -10.17
C ASP A 164 5.49 -2.04 -10.62
N ALA A 165 4.66 -2.75 -9.85
CA ALA A 165 3.24 -2.92 -10.15
C ALA A 165 2.45 -1.60 -10.07
N ASP A 166 2.68 -0.79 -9.02
CA ASP A 166 2.09 0.53 -8.84
C ASP A 166 2.48 1.48 -9.98
N PHE A 167 3.76 1.48 -10.34
CA PHE A 167 4.26 2.28 -11.45
C PHE A 167 3.60 1.89 -12.78
N LEU A 168 3.55 0.60 -13.10
CA LEU A 168 3.00 0.11 -14.37
C LEU A 168 1.49 0.34 -14.49
N ASP A 169 0.72 0.13 -13.41
CA ASP A 169 -0.72 0.41 -13.41
C ASP A 169 -0.98 1.92 -13.60
N THR A 170 -0.22 2.75 -12.91
CA THR A 170 -0.31 4.22 -13.05
C THR A 170 0.08 4.67 -14.46
N GLU A 171 1.17 4.12 -15.02
CA GLU A 171 1.65 4.44 -16.37
C GLU A 171 0.61 4.04 -17.43
N ALA A 172 0.04 2.84 -17.35
CA ALA A 172 -1.00 2.37 -18.27
C ALA A 172 -2.21 3.33 -18.23
N PHE A 173 -2.71 3.67 -17.04
CA PHE A 173 -3.78 4.66 -16.91
C PHE A 173 -3.41 6.02 -17.52
N MET A 174 -2.20 6.54 -17.25
CA MET A 174 -1.78 7.86 -17.75
C MET A 174 -1.64 7.88 -19.28
N ASN A 175 -1.19 6.78 -19.88
CA ASN A 175 -1.04 6.64 -21.34
C ASN A 175 -2.37 6.35 -22.04
N GLY A 176 -3.38 5.83 -21.35
CA GLY A 176 -4.70 5.50 -21.91
C GLY A 176 -4.76 4.10 -22.52
N ASP A 177 -3.98 3.20 -22.00
CA ASP A 177 -3.91 1.79 -22.39
C ASP A 177 -4.96 0.95 -21.64
#